data_a410595e056aadf5739900bf7c8c97da
#
_entry.id   a410595e056aadf5739900bf7c8c97da
#
_cell.length_a   1.000
_cell.length_b   1.000
_cell.length_c   1.000
_cell.angle_alpha   90.00
_cell.angle_beta   90.00
_cell.angle_gamma   90.00
#
_symmetry.space_group_name_H-M   'P 1'
#
loop_
_entity.id
_entity.type
_entity.pdbx_description
1 polymer ?
#
loop_
_entity_poly.entity_id
_entity_poly.type
_entity_poly.pdbx_seq_one_letter_code
_entity_poly.pdbx_strand_id
1 'polypeptide(L)'
;MRHRIAVIGGGPAGLAFARVLHRHDCPVTVLERESGPDARPPGGTLDLHEGLGQLALDKAGVLAEFWALSRPEGQAMRILDTDGTVLRDWRPGPDDRANPEIDRGQLRDLLLGPVDVRWGEHVTKVVPGGRDGVRVHLADGREETFDLVVGADGARSRTRPALSAVTPHYTGVTAVETSLDDIDTRHPDLARLIGDGSVAVYGVNRALVAQRGSGGHVKVYAQFRAPLDRHTKRDTADAGAVRSRLLALFDGWAAPLLDLLRHGTEFVHRPLYALPVAHTWAHVPGVTLLGDAAHLMPPLGAGANLALLEGAELAESLAAGTGDPDDTVRVFEERMWTRAARWASFTTAGLERLVSPDPAAALALFDRVQPPG
;
A
#
# COMPACT_ATOMS: atom_id res chain seq x y z
N MET A 1 20.77 14.12 -25.31
CA MET A 1 20.69 12.63 -25.41
C MET A 1 19.47 12.22 -24.59
N ARG A 2 18.68 11.24 -25.04
CA ARG A 2 17.58 10.71 -24.20
C ARG A 2 18.22 9.79 -23.17
N HIS A 3 18.02 10.07 -21.89
CA HIS A 3 18.48 9.22 -20.79
C HIS A 3 17.76 7.87 -20.81
N ARG A 4 18.49 6.79 -20.55
CA ARG A 4 17.93 5.45 -20.35
C ARG A 4 17.46 5.34 -18.90
N ILE A 5 16.15 5.41 -18.69
CA ILE A 5 15.52 5.35 -17.37
C ILE A 5 14.92 3.98 -17.17
N ALA A 6 15.19 3.35 -16.02
CA ALA A 6 14.48 2.16 -15.57
C ALA A 6 13.73 2.44 -14.26
N VAL A 7 12.53 1.86 -14.13
CA VAL A 7 11.84 1.74 -12.86
C VAL A 7 11.71 0.26 -12.49
N ILE A 8 12.11 -0.07 -11.26
CA ILE A 8 12.06 -1.44 -10.74
C ILE A 8 10.82 -1.58 -9.87
N GLY A 9 9.86 -2.38 -10.36
CA GLY A 9 8.56 -2.63 -9.73
C GLY A 9 7.39 -1.99 -10.47
N GLY A 10 6.43 -2.82 -10.89
CA GLY A 10 5.14 -2.46 -11.51
C GLY A 10 4.01 -2.27 -10.49
N GLY A 11 4.34 -1.75 -9.30
CA GLY A 11 3.38 -1.33 -8.28
C GLY A 11 2.85 0.09 -8.51
N PRO A 12 1.99 0.63 -7.61
CA PRO A 12 1.38 1.95 -7.77
C PRO A 12 2.39 3.07 -8.06
N ALA A 13 3.52 3.12 -7.32
CA ALA A 13 4.56 4.13 -7.53
C ALA A 13 5.21 4.01 -8.91
N GLY A 14 5.63 2.80 -9.28
CA GLY A 14 6.34 2.57 -10.55
C GLY A 14 5.44 2.78 -11.76
N LEU A 15 4.18 2.33 -11.70
CA LEU A 15 3.22 2.56 -12.78
C LEU A 15 2.81 4.02 -12.90
N ALA A 16 2.61 4.76 -11.80
CA ALA A 16 2.35 6.19 -11.84
C ALA A 16 3.52 6.96 -12.47
N PHE A 17 4.76 6.63 -12.06
CA PHE A 17 5.98 7.18 -12.65
C PHE A 17 6.06 6.92 -14.16
N ALA A 18 5.90 5.67 -14.55
CA ALA A 18 5.98 5.29 -15.97
C ALA A 18 4.85 5.89 -16.82
N ARG A 19 3.64 5.96 -16.27
CA ARG A 19 2.47 6.53 -16.94
C ARG A 19 2.64 8.03 -17.22
N VAL A 20 3.16 8.78 -16.23
CA VAL A 20 3.42 10.22 -16.43
C VAL A 20 4.54 10.43 -17.44
N LEU A 21 5.65 9.70 -17.37
CA LEU A 21 6.71 9.78 -18.38
C LEU A 21 6.20 9.46 -19.79
N HIS A 22 5.35 8.42 -19.91
CA HIS A 22 4.72 8.08 -21.20
C HIS A 22 3.90 9.24 -21.77
N ARG A 23 3.14 9.96 -20.95
CA ARG A 23 2.38 11.16 -21.38
C ARG A 23 3.26 12.28 -21.90
N HIS A 24 4.51 12.33 -21.48
CA HIS A 24 5.50 13.33 -21.92
C HIS A 24 6.46 12.79 -23.00
N ASP A 25 6.12 11.68 -23.63
CA ASP A 25 6.96 11.01 -24.65
C ASP A 25 8.40 10.71 -24.18
N CYS A 26 8.57 10.51 -22.86
CA CYS A 26 9.82 10.14 -22.23
C CYS A 26 9.91 8.61 -22.09
N PRO A 27 10.87 7.94 -22.75
CA PRO A 27 10.99 6.50 -22.70
C PRO A 27 11.43 6.03 -21.29
N VAL A 28 10.78 4.99 -20.80
CA VAL A 28 11.10 4.33 -19.54
C VAL A 28 10.97 2.82 -19.68
N THR A 29 11.85 2.07 -19.04
CA THR A 29 11.76 0.61 -18.97
C THR A 29 11.22 0.22 -17.58
N VAL A 30 10.07 -0.44 -17.54
CA VAL A 30 9.51 -0.99 -16.29
C VAL A 30 9.94 -2.45 -16.16
N LEU A 31 10.65 -2.79 -15.08
CA LEU A 31 11.09 -4.14 -14.74
C LEU A 31 10.23 -4.70 -13.62
N GLU A 32 9.38 -5.68 -13.91
CA GLU A 32 8.50 -6.31 -12.92
C GLU A 32 8.77 -7.81 -12.82
N ARG A 33 8.91 -8.29 -11.58
CA ARG A 33 9.22 -9.72 -11.33
C ARG A 33 8.06 -10.67 -11.56
N GLU A 34 6.82 -10.17 -11.54
CA GLU A 34 5.64 -10.98 -11.80
C GLU A 34 5.59 -11.40 -13.26
N SER A 35 4.98 -12.55 -13.53
CA SER A 35 4.93 -13.13 -14.88
C SER A 35 3.94 -12.42 -15.82
N GLY A 36 3.07 -11.57 -15.28
CA GLY A 36 2.07 -10.84 -16.06
C GLY A 36 1.13 -10.01 -15.18
N PRO A 37 0.24 -9.23 -15.79
CA PRO A 37 -0.70 -8.38 -15.07
C PRO A 37 -1.64 -9.15 -14.15
N ASP A 38 -2.01 -10.38 -14.50
CA ASP A 38 -2.95 -11.22 -13.76
C ASP A 38 -2.28 -12.15 -12.73
N ALA A 39 -0.95 -12.04 -12.54
CA ALA A 39 -0.21 -12.93 -11.67
C ALA A 39 -0.53 -12.75 -10.17
N ARG A 40 -1.11 -11.61 -9.78
CA ARG A 40 -1.59 -11.37 -8.41
C ARG A 40 -3.09 -11.59 -8.30
N PRO A 41 -3.54 -12.30 -7.26
CA PRO A 41 -4.96 -12.32 -6.94
C PRO A 41 -5.45 -10.88 -6.65
N PRO A 42 -6.74 -10.60 -6.89
CA PRO A 42 -7.34 -9.33 -6.53
C PRO A 42 -7.03 -9.00 -5.07
N GLY A 43 -6.50 -7.80 -4.83
CA GLY A 43 -6.26 -7.28 -3.49
C GLY A 43 -7.55 -6.75 -2.85
N GLY A 44 -7.41 -6.09 -1.70
CA GLY A 44 -8.46 -5.23 -1.16
C GLY A 44 -8.58 -3.93 -1.97
N THR A 45 -9.22 -2.95 -1.40
CA THR A 45 -9.41 -1.63 -1.98
C THR A 45 -8.41 -0.61 -1.40
N LEU A 46 -8.36 0.56 -2.00
CA LEU A 46 -7.57 1.71 -1.59
C LEU A 46 -8.43 2.96 -1.62
N ASP A 47 -8.36 3.73 -0.55
CA ASP A 47 -8.87 5.09 -0.47
C ASP A 47 -7.88 6.05 -1.15
N LEU A 48 -8.31 6.80 -2.17
CA LEU A 48 -7.44 7.77 -2.82
C LEU A 48 -7.80 9.19 -2.40
N HIS A 49 -6.88 9.80 -1.65
CA HIS A 49 -7.06 11.12 -1.06
C HIS A 49 -6.95 12.24 -2.09
N GLU A 50 -7.83 13.24 -1.97
CA GLU A 50 -7.68 14.51 -2.65
C GLU A 50 -6.32 15.15 -2.30
N GLY A 51 -5.62 15.71 -3.29
CA GLY A 51 -4.29 16.29 -3.09
C GLY A 51 -3.13 15.29 -3.01
N LEU A 52 -3.39 13.98 -2.93
CA LEU A 52 -2.38 12.92 -2.92
C LEU A 52 -2.60 11.96 -4.10
N GLY A 53 -3.26 10.81 -3.85
CA GLY A 53 -3.50 9.79 -4.88
C GLY A 53 -4.29 10.31 -6.07
N GLN A 54 -5.33 11.10 -5.84
CA GLN A 54 -6.12 11.71 -6.93
C GLN A 54 -5.30 12.71 -7.75
N LEU A 55 -4.45 13.53 -7.11
CA LEU A 55 -3.53 14.43 -7.82
C LEU A 55 -2.54 13.65 -8.68
N ALA A 56 -2.05 12.51 -8.19
CA ALA A 56 -1.20 11.63 -8.99
C ALA A 56 -1.91 11.09 -10.23
N LEU A 57 -3.20 10.71 -10.09
CA LEU A 57 -4.00 10.23 -11.22
C LEU A 57 -4.31 11.34 -12.22
N ASP A 58 -4.49 12.57 -11.77
CA ASP A 58 -4.62 13.73 -12.65
C ASP A 58 -3.34 13.93 -13.48
N LYS A 59 -2.17 13.94 -12.84
CA LYS A 59 -0.87 13.99 -13.52
C LYS A 59 -0.67 12.82 -14.49
N ALA A 60 -1.12 11.62 -14.12
CA ALA A 60 -1.11 10.43 -14.98
C ALA A 60 -2.17 10.48 -16.10
N GLY A 61 -3.11 11.44 -16.08
CA GLY A 61 -4.17 11.65 -17.06
C GLY A 61 -5.24 10.58 -17.04
N VAL A 62 -5.54 10.03 -15.86
CA VAL A 62 -6.51 8.95 -15.66
C VAL A 62 -7.51 9.25 -14.53
N LEU A 63 -7.59 10.51 -14.10
CA LEU A 63 -8.48 10.90 -13.00
C LEU A 63 -9.96 10.73 -13.39
N ALA A 64 -10.35 10.98 -14.63
CA ALA A 64 -11.72 10.81 -15.09
C ALA A 64 -12.15 9.34 -15.09
N GLU A 65 -11.28 8.46 -15.56
CA GLU A 65 -11.50 7.01 -15.56
C GLU A 65 -11.51 6.46 -14.11
N PHE A 66 -10.68 7.01 -13.22
CA PHE A 66 -10.74 6.69 -11.81
C PHE A 66 -12.12 7.02 -11.21
N TRP A 67 -12.67 8.20 -11.51
CA TRP A 67 -14.00 8.57 -11.04
C TRP A 67 -15.11 7.64 -11.55
N ALA A 68 -14.97 7.10 -12.75
CA ALA A 68 -15.91 6.13 -13.29
C ALA A 68 -15.84 4.74 -12.62
N LEU A 69 -14.71 4.40 -12.02
CA LEU A 69 -14.45 3.11 -11.36
C LEU A 69 -14.54 3.18 -9.83
N SER A 70 -14.33 4.37 -9.26
CA SER A 70 -14.29 4.56 -7.82
C SER A 70 -15.65 4.40 -7.17
N ARG A 71 -15.62 4.08 -5.89
CA ARG A 71 -16.79 3.88 -5.04
C ARG A 71 -16.80 4.92 -3.93
N PRO A 72 -17.46 6.08 -4.12
CA PRO A 72 -17.57 7.11 -3.09
C PRO A 72 -18.24 6.60 -1.81
N GLU A 73 -19.22 5.70 -1.93
CA GLU A 73 -19.90 5.05 -0.81
C GLU A 73 -18.95 4.21 0.07
N GLY A 74 -17.84 3.73 -0.51
CA GLY A 74 -16.79 2.98 0.19
C GLY A 74 -16.10 3.76 1.30
N GLN A 75 -16.20 5.10 1.32
CA GLN A 75 -15.73 5.96 2.41
C GLN A 75 -16.50 5.75 3.73
N ALA A 76 -17.68 5.10 3.67
CA ALA A 76 -18.45 4.82 4.88
C ALA A 76 -17.63 3.98 5.86
N MET A 77 -17.67 4.35 7.13
CA MET A 77 -16.95 3.65 8.18
C MET A 77 -17.76 3.53 9.46
N ARG A 78 -17.83 2.33 10.00
CA ARG A 78 -18.39 2.06 11.32
C ARG A 78 -17.31 1.61 12.28
N ILE A 79 -17.37 2.10 13.50
CA ILE A 79 -16.60 1.53 14.62
C ILE A 79 -17.57 0.92 15.60
N LEU A 80 -17.32 -0.34 15.95
CA LEU A 80 -18.09 -1.08 16.92
C LEU A 80 -17.22 -1.41 18.14
N ASP A 81 -17.87 -1.66 19.28
CA ASP A 81 -17.23 -2.34 20.38
C ASP A 81 -17.20 -3.86 20.19
N THR A 82 -16.60 -4.58 21.13
CA THR A 82 -16.48 -6.04 21.08
C THR A 82 -17.82 -6.78 21.23
N ASP A 83 -18.85 -6.11 21.74
CA ASP A 83 -20.23 -6.64 21.87
C ASP A 83 -21.06 -6.38 20.60
N GLY A 84 -20.47 -5.71 19.60
CA GLY A 84 -21.13 -5.40 18.34
C GLY A 84 -21.98 -4.13 18.37
N THR A 85 -21.91 -3.33 19.45
CA THR A 85 -22.60 -2.04 19.54
C THR A 85 -21.89 -1.01 18.67
N VAL A 86 -22.65 -0.27 17.85
CA VAL A 86 -22.11 0.79 17.02
C VAL A 86 -21.73 2.00 17.86
N LEU A 87 -20.45 2.33 17.88
CA LEU A 87 -19.90 3.50 18.58
C LEU A 87 -19.79 4.74 17.67
N ARG A 88 -19.49 4.53 16.40
CA ARG A 88 -19.40 5.57 15.36
C ARG A 88 -19.95 5.02 14.04
N ASP A 89 -20.65 5.85 13.28
CA ASP A 89 -21.15 5.52 11.93
C ASP A 89 -21.00 6.78 11.07
N TRP A 90 -19.94 6.83 10.25
CA TRP A 90 -19.71 7.89 9.28
C TRP A 90 -20.16 7.43 7.90
N ARG A 91 -20.87 8.31 7.22
CA ARG A 91 -21.31 8.08 5.85
C ARG A 91 -20.94 9.27 4.99
N PRO A 92 -20.36 9.05 3.81
CA PRO A 92 -20.07 10.14 2.89
C PRO A 92 -21.37 10.78 2.42
N GLY A 93 -21.29 12.09 2.13
CA GLY A 93 -22.34 12.75 1.36
C GLY A 93 -22.35 12.26 -0.09
N PRO A 94 -23.41 12.53 -0.85
CA PRO A 94 -23.54 12.05 -2.24
C PRO A 94 -22.45 12.62 -3.17
N ASP A 95 -21.89 13.76 -2.84
CA ASP A 95 -20.83 14.44 -3.62
C ASP A 95 -19.46 14.42 -2.91
N ASP A 96 -19.31 13.60 -1.87
CA ASP A 96 -18.06 13.50 -1.13
C ASP A 96 -16.99 12.78 -1.97
N ARG A 97 -15.94 13.51 -2.30
CA ARG A 97 -14.83 13.06 -3.13
C ARG A 97 -13.49 13.04 -2.38
N ALA A 98 -13.53 13.19 -1.05
CA ALA A 98 -12.29 13.32 -0.27
C ALA A 98 -11.39 12.08 -0.40
N ASN A 99 -11.98 10.87 -0.24
CA ASN A 99 -11.22 9.62 -0.17
C ASN A 99 -11.97 8.43 -0.79
N PRO A 100 -12.47 8.52 -2.04
CA PRO A 100 -13.21 7.42 -2.66
C PRO A 100 -12.34 6.18 -2.81
N GLU A 101 -12.95 5.04 -2.65
CA GLU A 101 -12.31 3.73 -2.73
C GLU A 101 -12.24 3.23 -4.18
N ILE A 102 -11.14 2.55 -4.52
CA ILE A 102 -10.99 1.79 -5.76
C ILE A 102 -10.34 0.44 -5.49
N ASP A 103 -10.77 -0.60 -6.17
CA ASP A 103 -10.12 -1.91 -6.07
C ASP A 103 -8.67 -1.83 -6.60
N ARG A 104 -7.74 -2.47 -5.90
CA ARG A 104 -6.31 -2.44 -6.25
C ARG A 104 -6.02 -2.96 -7.67
N GLY A 105 -6.79 -3.96 -8.12
CA GLY A 105 -6.70 -4.48 -9.49
C GLY A 105 -7.09 -3.42 -10.51
N GLN A 106 -8.25 -2.79 -10.32
CA GLN A 106 -8.73 -1.73 -11.22
C GLN A 106 -7.77 -0.54 -11.29
N LEU A 107 -7.22 -0.10 -10.14
CA LEU A 107 -6.22 0.96 -10.11
C LEU A 107 -4.95 0.57 -10.88
N ARG A 108 -4.50 -0.67 -10.75
CA ARG A 108 -3.34 -1.18 -11.49
C ARG A 108 -3.59 -1.18 -12.98
N ASP A 109 -4.72 -1.71 -13.44
CA ASP A 109 -5.08 -1.76 -14.85
C ASP A 109 -5.19 -0.36 -15.45
N LEU A 110 -5.76 0.57 -14.70
CA LEU A 110 -5.87 1.97 -15.07
C LEU A 110 -4.50 2.63 -15.28
N LEU A 111 -3.57 2.40 -14.36
CA LEU A 111 -2.21 2.95 -14.45
C LEU A 111 -1.37 2.25 -15.51
N LEU A 112 -1.56 0.94 -15.68
CA LEU A 112 -0.83 0.15 -16.68
C LEU A 112 -1.11 0.69 -18.09
N GLY A 113 -2.37 0.77 -18.50
CA GLY A 113 -2.78 1.37 -19.79
C GLY A 113 -1.79 1.10 -20.92
N PRO A 114 -1.20 2.16 -21.53
CA PRO A 114 -0.22 2.02 -22.61
C PRO A 114 1.23 1.82 -22.13
N VAL A 115 1.48 1.66 -20.84
CA VAL A 115 2.84 1.45 -20.30
C VAL A 115 3.35 0.07 -20.69
N ASP A 116 4.50 0.01 -21.34
CA ASP A 116 5.18 -1.24 -21.66
C ASP A 116 5.95 -1.74 -20.43
N VAL A 117 5.54 -2.90 -19.90
CA VAL A 117 6.14 -3.53 -18.73
C VAL A 117 6.85 -4.81 -19.17
N ARG A 118 8.12 -4.92 -18.82
CA ARG A 118 8.89 -6.15 -18.97
C ARG A 118 8.60 -7.06 -17.77
N TRP A 119 7.71 -8.01 -17.99
CA TRP A 119 7.27 -8.99 -16.99
C TRP A 119 8.30 -10.12 -16.81
N GLY A 120 8.34 -10.70 -15.61
CA GLY A 120 9.26 -11.79 -15.26
C GLY A 120 10.69 -11.32 -15.00
N GLU A 121 10.95 -10.03 -15.00
CA GLU A 121 12.28 -9.45 -14.77
C GLU A 121 12.58 -9.33 -13.27
N HIS A 122 13.21 -10.35 -12.73
CA HIS A 122 13.55 -10.41 -11.32
C HIS A 122 14.90 -9.73 -11.04
N VAL A 123 14.85 -8.46 -10.65
CA VAL A 123 16.04 -7.71 -10.22
C VAL A 123 16.54 -8.25 -8.89
N THR A 124 17.83 -8.56 -8.81
CA THR A 124 18.49 -9.09 -7.61
C THR A 124 19.38 -8.06 -6.93
N LYS A 125 19.97 -7.14 -7.69
CA LYS A 125 20.90 -6.12 -7.19
C LYS A 125 20.95 -4.92 -8.12
N VAL A 126 21.14 -3.73 -7.54
CA VAL A 126 21.45 -2.48 -8.23
C VAL A 126 22.81 -1.98 -7.76
N VAL A 127 23.67 -1.59 -8.68
CA VAL A 127 25.04 -1.12 -8.39
C VAL A 127 25.25 0.22 -9.08
N PRO A 128 25.32 1.34 -8.32
CA PRO A 128 25.69 2.62 -8.88
C PRO A 128 27.10 2.58 -9.49
N GLY A 129 27.28 3.10 -10.69
CA GLY A 129 28.57 3.12 -11.40
C GLY A 129 29.08 4.52 -11.69
N GLY A 130 28.46 5.56 -11.14
CA GLY A 130 28.81 6.95 -11.41
C GLY A 130 28.64 7.29 -12.88
N ARG A 131 29.70 7.76 -13.54
CA ARG A 131 29.68 8.15 -14.98
C ARG A 131 29.43 6.97 -15.94
N ASP A 132 29.65 5.75 -15.48
CA ASP A 132 29.41 4.54 -16.29
C ASP A 132 27.94 4.07 -16.21
N GLY A 133 27.09 4.83 -15.54
CA GLY A 133 25.67 4.52 -15.35
C GLY A 133 25.45 3.53 -14.20
N VAL A 134 24.22 3.09 -14.07
CA VAL A 134 23.75 2.19 -13.00
C VAL A 134 23.53 0.79 -13.56
N ARG A 135 24.19 -0.20 -12.98
CA ARG A 135 24.05 -1.61 -13.39
C ARG A 135 22.94 -2.29 -12.60
N VAL A 136 22.04 -2.92 -13.32
CA VAL A 136 20.92 -3.72 -12.80
C VAL A 136 21.21 -5.19 -13.09
N HIS A 137 21.31 -6.02 -12.05
CA HIS A 137 21.52 -7.45 -12.16
C HIS A 137 20.20 -8.19 -12.07
N LEU A 138 19.95 -9.09 -13.00
CA LEU A 138 18.76 -9.93 -13.06
C LEU A 138 19.04 -11.35 -12.56
N ALA A 139 18.00 -12.08 -12.15
CA ALA A 139 18.13 -13.42 -11.57
C ALA A 139 18.62 -14.46 -12.58
N ASP A 140 18.45 -14.23 -13.87
CA ASP A 140 18.94 -15.09 -14.96
C ASP A 140 20.42 -14.85 -15.33
N GLY A 141 21.08 -13.92 -14.61
CA GLY A 141 22.49 -13.58 -14.82
C GLY A 141 22.73 -12.44 -15.82
N ARG A 142 21.69 -11.91 -16.47
CA ARG A 142 21.82 -10.70 -17.32
C ARG A 142 22.14 -9.47 -16.48
N GLU A 143 22.89 -8.56 -17.09
CA GLU A 143 23.16 -7.22 -16.56
C GLU A 143 22.74 -6.18 -17.59
N GLU A 144 22.06 -5.13 -17.14
CA GLU A 144 21.70 -3.99 -17.95
C GLU A 144 22.16 -2.69 -17.30
N THR A 145 22.51 -1.69 -18.12
CA THR A 145 22.98 -0.38 -17.65
C THR A 145 21.99 0.70 -18.02
N PHE A 146 21.68 1.56 -17.06
CA PHE A 146 20.78 2.70 -17.21
C PHE A 146 21.45 3.98 -16.69
N ASP A 147 20.99 5.14 -17.16
CA ASP A 147 21.46 6.43 -16.66
C ASP A 147 20.78 6.77 -15.32
N LEU A 148 19.51 6.36 -15.16
CA LEU A 148 18.72 6.52 -13.94
C LEU A 148 17.93 5.25 -13.63
N VAL A 149 18.03 4.77 -12.39
CA VAL A 149 17.23 3.66 -11.85
C VAL A 149 16.38 4.15 -10.69
N VAL A 150 15.08 3.98 -10.83
CA VAL A 150 14.09 4.32 -9.80
C VAL A 150 13.58 3.04 -9.13
N GLY A 151 13.89 2.84 -7.86
CA GLY A 151 13.43 1.70 -7.09
C GLY A 151 12.02 1.92 -6.54
N ALA A 152 11.04 1.26 -7.13
CA ALA A 152 9.64 1.20 -6.69
C ALA A 152 9.23 -0.24 -6.32
N ASP A 153 10.19 -1.03 -5.85
CA ASP A 153 10.13 -2.47 -5.65
C ASP A 153 9.65 -2.89 -4.25
N GLY A 154 9.02 -1.96 -3.53
CA GLY A 154 8.22 -2.20 -2.35
C GLY A 154 9.02 -2.51 -1.08
N ALA A 155 8.33 -3.05 -0.08
CA ALA A 155 8.85 -3.26 1.28
C ALA A 155 10.19 -4.02 1.33
N ARG A 156 10.37 -5.01 0.45
CA ARG A 156 11.57 -5.87 0.36
C ARG A 156 12.49 -5.45 -0.77
N SER A 157 12.63 -4.14 -0.98
CA SER A 157 13.41 -3.56 -2.07
C SER A 157 14.80 -4.17 -2.23
N ARG A 158 15.16 -4.48 -3.47
CA ARG A 158 16.50 -4.86 -3.91
C ARG A 158 17.31 -3.66 -4.36
N THR A 159 16.64 -2.54 -4.61
CA THR A 159 17.28 -1.27 -4.96
C THR A 159 17.78 -0.52 -3.71
N ARG A 160 17.00 -0.56 -2.59
CA ARG A 160 17.36 0.14 -1.34
C ARG A 160 18.80 -0.09 -0.88
N PRO A 161 19.37 -1.31 -0.91
CA PRO A 161 20.76 -1.53 -0.48
C PRO A 161 21.81 -0.75 -1.26
N ALA A 162 21.50 -0.23 -2.44
CA ALA A 162 22.40 0.67 -3.18
C ALA A 162 22.53 2.07 -2.54
N LEU A 163 21.58 2.47 -1.69
CA LEU A 163 21.45 3.80 -1.10
C LEU A 163 21.55 3.77 0.43
N SER A 164 21.02 2.74 1.06
CA SER A 164 20.90 2.64 2.51
C SER A 164 21.01 1.20 3.00
N ALA A 165 21.79 0.99 4.06
CA ALA A 165 21.85 -0.29 4.75
C ALA A 165 20.67 -0.56 5.69
N VAL A 166 19.75 0.39 5.84
CA VAL A 166 18.59 0.28 6.72
C VAL A 166 17.61 -0.74 6.18
N THR A 167 17.19 -1.67 7.03
CA THR A 167 16.20 -2.70 6.74
C THR A 167 14.91 -2.46 7.52
N PRO A 168 13.73 -2.82 6.98
CA PRO A 168 12.48 -2.73 7.71
C PRO A 168 12.52 -3.57 9.00
N HIS A 169 11.99 -3.03 10.08
CA HIS A 169 11.81 -3.71 11.35
C HIS A 169 10.36 -4.16 11.55
N TYR A 170 10.15 -5.22 12.29
CA TYR A 170 8.83 -5.69 12.65
C TYR A 170 8.21 -4.77 13.71
N THR A 171 6.96 -4.33 13.50
CA THR A 171 6.25 -3.37 14.36
C THR A 171 5.69 -3.98 15.65
N GLY A 172 5.81 -5.29 15.83
CA GLY A 172 5.14 -6.01 16.92
C GLY A 172 3.68 -6.36 16.61
N VAL A 173 3.15 -5.99 15.45
CA VAL A 173 1.78 -6.28 15.02
C VAL A 173 1.79 -7.18 13.79
N THR A 174 0.93 -8.20 13.82
CA THR A 174 0.64 -9.06 12.67
C THR A 174 -0.81 -8.89 12.26
N ALA A 175 -1.07 -8.82 10.97
CA ALA A 175 -2.39 -8.99 10.39
C ALA A 175 -2.52 -10.41 9.82
N VAL A 176 -3.66 -11.05 10.05
CA VAL A 176 -4.08 -12.24 9.30
C VAL A 176 -5.23 -11.84 8.42
N GLU A 177 -5.02 -11.97 7.11
CA GLU A 177 -6.00 -11.58 6.09
C GLU A 177 -6.82 -12.78 5.68
N THR A 178 -8.14 -12.57 5.49
CA THR A 178 -9.04 -13.49 4.80
C THR A 178 -10.01 -12.72 3.94
N SER A 179 -10.81 -13.41 3.14
CA SER A 179 -11.81 -12.78 2.27
C SER A 179 -13.14 -13.51 2.34
N LEU A 180 -14.21 -12.77 2.08
CA LEU A 180 -15.56 -13.27 1.89
C LEU A 180 -16.06 -12.76 0.53
N ASP A 181 -16.55 -13.66 -0.30
CA ASP A 181 -17.09 -13.34 -1.61
C ASP A 181 -18.62 -13.46 -1.63
N ASP A 182 -19.27 -12.71 -2.53
CA ASP A 182 -20.72 -12.70 -2.69
C ASP A 182 -21.45 -12.42 -1.36
N ILE A 183 -20.93 -11.48 -0.55
CA ILE A 183 -21.38 -11.23 0.82
C ILE A 183 -22.88 -10.96 0.90
N ASP A 184 -23.45 -10.28 -0.10
CA ASP A 184 -24.86 -9.90 -0.14
C ASP A 184 -25.80 -11.10 -0.23
N THR A 185 -25.40 -12.14 -0.93
CA THR A 185 -26.20 -13.35 -1.13
C THR A 185 -25.87 -14.44 -0.14
N ARG A 186 -24.58 -14.63 0.18
CA ARG A 186 -24.12 -15.72 1.04
C ARG A 186 -24.19 -15.40 2.53
N HIS A 187 -24.00 -14.12 2.88
CA HIS A 187 -23.93 -13.64 4.26
C HIS A 187 -24.61 -12.29 4.44
N PRO A 188 -25.95 -12.19 4.18
CA PRO A 188 -26.67 -10.91 4.17
C PRO A 188 -26.63 -10.16 5.52
N ASP A 189 -26.47 -10.88 6.64
CA ASP A 189 -26.32 -10.26 7.95
C ASP A 189 -24.98 -9.58 8.11
N LEU A 190 -23.90 -10.18 7.59
CA LEU A 190 -22.57 -9.56 7.55
C LEU A 190 -22.54 -8.39 6.55
N ALA A 191 -23.22 -8.50 5.41
CA ALA A 191 -23.35 -7.38 4.47
C ALA A 191 -23.98 -6.16 5.14
N ARG A 192 -25.03 -6.35 5.94
CA ARG A 192 -25.68 -5.27 6.72
C ARG A 192 -24.77 -4.72 7.84
N LEU A 193 -23.99 -5.59 8.50
CA LEU A 193 -23.05 -5.19 9.53
C LEU A 193 -21.97 -4.27 8.96
N ILE A 194 -21.37 -4.66 7.82
CA ILE A 194 -20.28 -3.93 7.16
C ILE A 194 -20.80 -2.65 6.48
N GLY A 195 -21.96 -2.75 5.81
CA GLY A 195 -22.49 -1.67 4.98
C GLY A 195 -21.73 -1.52 3.67
N ASP A 196 -21.64 -0.29 3.15
CA ASP A 196 -21.05 0.00 1.84
C ASP A 196 -19.52 0.21 1.88
N GLY A 197 -18.95 0.48 3.05
CA GLY A 197 -17.53 0.77 3.23
C GLY A 197 -16.83 -0.22 4.16
N SER A 198 -16.43 0.24 5.33
CA SER A 198 -15.64 -0.53 6.29
C SER A 198 -16.28 -0.61 7.66
N VAL A 199 -16.03 -1.71 8.36
CA VAL A 199 -16.29 -1.84 9.79
C VAL A 199 -14.99 -2.14 10.51
N ALA A 200 -14.77 -1.51 11.67
CA ALA A 200 -13.61 -1.75 12.51
C ALA A 200 -14.04 -1.97 13.97
N VAL A 201 -13.39 -2.90 14.64
CA VAL A 201 -13.60 -3.24 16.04
C VAL A 201 -12.25 -3.28 16.73
N TYR A 202 -12.11 -2.55 17.83
CA TYR A 202 -10.87 -2.46 18.57
C TYR A 202 -11.03 -3.06 19.97
N GLY A 203 -10.15 -4.00 20.31
CA GLY A 203 -10.05 -4.62 21.64
C GLY A 203 -8.63 -4.57 22.17
N VAL A 204 -8.41 -5.13 23.34
CA VAL A 204 -7.09 -5.14 23.99
C VAL A 204 -6.04 -5.82 23.11
N ASN A 205 -5.05 -5.05 22.60
CA ASN A 205 -3.97 -5.49 21.73
C ASN A 205 -4.41 -6.21 20.44
N ARG A 206 -5.63 -5.98 19.96
CA ARG A 206 -6.18 -6.62 18.76
C ARG A 206 -7.27 -5.76 18.12
N ALA A 207 -7.40 -5.91 16.83
CA ALA A 207 -8.44 -5.27 16.02
C ALA A 207 -8.95 -6.22 14.95
N LEU A 208 -10.22 -6.07 14.58
CA LEU A 208 -10.84 -6.75 13.45
C LEU A 208 -11.39 -5.69 12.51
N VAL A 209 -10.93 -5.69 11.27
CA VAL A 209 -11.39 -4.75 10.25
C VAL A 209 -11.93 -5.53 9.07
N ALA A 210 -13.12 -5.18 8.59
CA ALA A 210 -13.65 -5.71 7.35
C ALA A 210 -13.92 -4.55 6.39
N GLN A 211 -13.38 -4.65 5.19
CA GLN A 211 -13.41 -3.61 4.17
C GLN A 211 -14.09 -4.18 2.92
N ARG A 212 -15.16 -3.51 2.47
CA ARG A 212 -15.93 -3.91 1.31
C ARG A 212 -15.30 -3.39 0.03
N GLY A 213 -15.08 -4.28 -0.92
CA GLY A 213 -14.68 -4.00 -2.30
C GLY A 213 -15.84 -4.11 -3.28
N SER A 214 -15.55 -4.02 -4.57
CA SER A 214 -16.53 -4.21 -5.63
C SER A 214 -17.06 -5.64 -5.68
N GLY A 215 -18.24 -5.84 -6.29
CA GLY A 215 -18.80 -7.16 -6.53
C GLY A 215 -19.15 -7.97 -5.28
N GLY A 216 -19.39 -7.30 -4.14
CA GLY A 216 -19.70 -8.00 -2.88
C GLY A 216 -18.50 -8.72 -2.25
N HIS A 217 -17.26 -8.39 -2.67
CA HIS A 217 -16.05 -8.88 -2.06
C HIS A 217 -15.77 -8.12 -0.76
N VAL A 218 -15.39 -8.83 0.30
CA VAL A 218 -14.99 -8.24 1.58
C VAL A 218 -13.63 -8.78 1.99
N LYS A 219 -12.70 -7.89 2.26
CA LYS A 219 -11.40 -8.21 2.84
C LYS A 219 -11.45 -8.05 4.35
N VAL A 220 -11.04 -9.07 5.08
CA VAL A 220 -11.03 -9.08 6.55
C VAL A 220 -9.60 -9.13 7.05
N TYR A 221 -9.28 -8.26 8.01
CA TYR A 221 -7.97 -8.13 8.64
C TYR A 221 -8.11 -8.37 10.15
N ALA A 222 -7.65 -9.51 10.64
CA ALA A 222 -7.49 -9.76 12.06
C ALA A 222 -6.08 -9.30 12.47
N GLN A 223 -6.00 -8.18 13.19
CA GLN A 223 -4.75 -7.57 13.62
C GLN A 223 -4.52 -7.82 15.11
N PHE A 224 -3.30 -8.15 15.51
CA PHE A 224 -2.97 -8.36 16.90
C PHE A 224 -1.47 -8.23 17.17
N ARG A 225 -1.10 -7.93 18.41
CA ARG A 225 0.28 -7.94 18.86
C ARG A 225 0.75 -9.37 19.10
N ALA A 226 1.87 -9.73 18.51
CA ALA A 226 2.51 -11.03 18.73
C ALA A 226 4.01 -10.97 18.48
N PRO A 227 4.84 -11.77 19.17
CA PRO A 227 6.23 -12.00 18.79
C PRO A 227 6.32 -12.60 17.38
N LEU A 228 7.36 -12.21 16.62
CA LEU A 228 7.53 -12.63 15.22
C LEU A 228 7.69 -14.15 15.06
N ASP A 229 8.29 -14.82 16.03
CA ASP A 229 8.56 -16.27 16.04
C ASP A 229 7.30 -17.14 16.15
N ARG A 230 6.17 -16.57 16.62
CA ARG A 230 4.87 -17.26 16.66
C ARG A 230 4.24 -17.51 15.28
N HIS A 231 4.83 -16.98 14.21
CA HIS A 231 4.29 -17.04 12.84
C HIS A 231 5.17 -17.85 11.91
N THR A 232 5.55 -19.07 12.31
CA THR A 232 6.33 -19.95 11.44
C THR A 232 5.49 -20.46 10.27
N LYS A 233 6.14 -20.67 9.10
CA LYS A 233 5.48 -21.15 7.87
C LYS A 233 4.70 -22.48 8.04
N ARG A 234 5.01 -23.27 9.05
CA ARG A 234 4.31 -24.53 9.36
C ARG A 234 2.87 -24.33 9.86
N ASP A 235 2.61 -23.17 10.50
CA ASP A 235 1.32 -22.90 11.13
C ASP A 235 0.28 -22.31 10.15
N THR A 236 0.67 -21.97 8.93
CA THR A 236 -0.15 -21.25 7.96
C THR A 236 -0.77 -22.13 6.87
N ALA A 237 -0.39 -23.40 6.81
CA ALA A 237 -0.82 -24.31 5.73
C ALA A 237 -2.24 -24.86 5.89
N ASP A 238 -2.79 -24.91 7.13
CA ASP A 238 -4.14 -25.38 7.42
C ASP A 238 -5.07 -24.24 7.80
N ALA A 239 -5.96 -23.89 6.87
CA ALA A 239 -6.96 -22.82 7.09
C ALA A 239 -7.87 -23.10 8.31
N GLY A 240 -8.19 -24.36 8.60
CA GLY A 240 -8.99 -24.76 9.76
C GLY A 240 -8.26 -24.47 11.08
N ALA A 241 -6.98 -24.83 11.14
CA ALA A 241 -6.15 -24.55 12.32
C ALA A 241 -5.95 -23.04 12.53
N VAL A 242 -5.71 -22.26 11.47
CA VAL A 242 -5.59 -20.81 11.55
C VAL A 242 -6.88 -20.19 12.05
N ARG A 243 -8.03 -20.59 11.47
CA ARG A 243 -9.36 -20.11 11.90
C ARG A 243 -9.60 -20.40 13.38
N SER A 244 -9.34 -21.62 13.83
CA SER A 244 -9.54 -22.00 15.24
C SER A 244 -8.68 -21.16 16.18
N ARG A 245 -7.44 -20.86 15.84
CA ARG A 245 -6.55 -19.98 16.63
C ARG A 245 -7.05 -18.55 16.65
N LEU A 246 -7.53 -18.03 15.52
CA LEU A 246 -8.10 -16.68 15.48
C LEU A 246 -9.37 -16.60 16.31
N LEU A 247 -10.28 -17.57 16.23
CA LEU A 247 -11.48 -17.61 17.06
C LEU A 247 -11.15 -17.66 18.55
N ALA A 248 -10.12 -18.43 18.93
CA ALA A 248 -9.64 -18.44 20.32
C ALA A 248 -8.99 -17.11 20.73
N LEU A 249 -8.27 -16.43 19.80
CA LEU A 249 -7.66 -15.13 20.08
C LEU A 249 -8.71 -14.04 20.27
N PHE A 250 -9.82 -14.10 19.54
CA PHE A 250 -10.93 -13.15 19.59
C PHE A 250 -12.10 -13.66 20.46
N ASP A 251 -11.86 -14.67 21.32
CA ASP A 251 -12.89 -15.18 22.23
C ASP A 251 -13.49 -14.08 23.09
N GLY A 252 -14.79 -14.19 23.36
CA GLY A 252 -15.58 -13.19 24.08
C GLY A 252 -16.12 -12.05 23.19
N TRP A 253 -15.77 -12.00 21.90
CA TRP A 253 -16.37 -11.02 20.99
C TRP A 253 -17.74 -11.50 20.48
N ALA A 254 -18.62 -10.58 20.12
CA ALA A 254 -19.96 -10.89 19.62
C ALA A 254 -19.95 -11.84 18.43
N ALA A 255 -20.91 -12.76 18.37
CA ALA A 255 -20.98 -13.80 17.35
C ALA A 255 -20.92 -13.24 15.91
N PRO A 256 -21.64 -12.15 15.54
CA PRO A 256 -21.54 -11.57 14.20
C PRO A 256 -20.14 -11.09 13.81
N LEU A 257 -19.33 -10.63 14.77
CA LEU A 257 -17.95 -10.22 14.54
C LEU A 257 -17.06 -11.43 14.29
N LEU A 258 -17.27 -12.52 15.06
CA LEU A 258 -16.55 -13.78 14.85
C LEU A 258 -16.93 -14.48 13.54
N ASP A 259 -18.12 -14.25 13.01
CA ASP A 259 -18.56 -14.80 11.73
C ASP A 259 -17.72 -14.28 10.54
N LEU A 260 -17.14 -13.08 10.66
CA LEU A 260 -16.14 -12.57 9.71
C LEU A 260 -14.92 -13.51 9.60
N LEU A 261 -14.55 -14.18 10.67
CA LEU A 261 -13.44 -15.15 10.70
C LEU A 261 -13.92 -16.57 10.40
N ARG A 262 -15.13 -16.96 10.84
CA ARG A 262 -15.68 -18.30 10.64
C ARG A 262 -15.89 -18.62 9.16
N HIS A 263 -16.31 -17.63 8.39
CA HIS A 263 -16.62 -17.79 6.96
C HIS A 263 -15.41 -17.56 6.05
N GLY A 264 -14.28 -17.08 6.57
CA GLY A 264 -13.05 -16.96 5.80
C GLY A 264 -12.56 -18.32 5.29
N THR A 265 -12.12 -18.39 4.03
CA THR A 265 -11.69 -19.64 3.39
C THR A 265 -10.20 -19.81 3.33
N GLU A 266 -9.47 -18.73 3.07
CA GLU A 266 -8.02 -18.68 3.00
C GLU A 266 -7.50 -17.66 4.00
N PHE A 267 -6.34 -17.95 4.60
CA PHE A 267 -5.73 -17.06 5.58
C PHE A 267 -4.28 -16.76 5.20
N VAL A 268 -3.94 -15.47 5.09
CA VAL A 268 -2.60 -15.01 4.75
C VAL A 268 -2.01 -14.21 5.91
N HIS A 269 -0.89 -14.68 6.44
CA HIS A 269 -0.17 -13.98 7.51
C HIS A 269 0.66 -12.83 6.97
N ARG A 270 0.46 -11.64 7.52
CA ARG A 270 1.15 -10.39 7.17
C ARG A 270 1.75 -9.75 8.42
N PRO A 271 2.94 -10.16 8.87
CA PRO A 271 3.66 -9.36 9.86
C PRO A 271 3.91 -7.96 9.32
N LEU A 272 3.53 -6.94 10.08
CA LEU A 272 3.67 -5.56 9.63
C LEU A 272 5.09 -5.06 9.91
N TYR A 273 5.72 -4.53 8.88
CA TYR A 273 7.06 -3.96 8.93
C TYR A 273 7.01 -2.48 8.62
N ALA A 274 7.97 -1.74 9.17
CA ALA A 274 8.17 -0.32 8.88
C ALA A 274 9.65 0.00 8.76
N LEU A 275 9.99 1.03 8.01
CA LEU A 275 11.27 1.71 8.08
C LEU A 275 11.25 2.75 9.22
N PRO A 276 12.41 3.20 9.73
CA PRO A 276 12.46 4.31 10.67
C PRO A 276 11.72 5.54 10.14
N VAL A 277 11.01 6.24 11.00
CA VAL A 277 10.15 7.40 10.63
C VAL A 277 10.89 8.45 9.81
N ALA A 278 12.16 8.73 10.13
CA ALA A 278 12.99 9.71 9.42
C ALA A 278 14.04 9.01 8.53
N HIS A 279 13.65 7.91 7.85
CA HIS A 279 14.57 7.23 6.93
C HIS A 279 14.96 8.13 5.77
N THR A 280 16.24 8.40 5.66
CA THR A 280 16.89 9.16 4.58
C THR A 280 18.19 8.48 4.18
N TRP A 281 18.79 8.93 3.09
CA TRP A 281 20.09 8.46 2.60
C TRP A 281 20.89 9.62 2.00
N ALA A 282 22.21 9.46 1.86
CA ALA A 282 23.02 10.38 1.08
C ALA A 282 22.68 10.20 -0.40
N HIS A 283 22.43 11.29 -1.13
CA HIS A 283 22.15 11.23 -2.56
C HIS A 283 23.25 10.45 -3.30
N VAL A 284 22.82 9.51 -4.14
CA VAL A 284 23.70 8.70 -5.00
C VAL A 284 23.30 8.94 -6.46
N PRO A 285 24.20 9.50 -7.30
CA PRO A 285 23.89 9.77 -8.69
C PRO A 285 23.36 8.56 -9.43
N GLY A 286 22.30 8.76 -10.19
CA GLY A 286 21.67 7.75 -11.03
C GLY A 286 20.72 6.78 -10.32
N VAL A 287 20.55 6.86 -8.98
CA VAL A 287 19.63 5.95 -8.25
C VAL A 287 18.77 6.69 -7.26
N THR A 288 17.47 6.37 -7.21
CA THR A 288 16.56 6.82 -6.15
C THR A 288 15.50 5.79 -5.82
N LEU A 289 14.66 6.06 -4.79
CA LEU A 289 13.60 5.18 -4.32
C LEU A 289 12.25 5.92 -4.26
N LEU A 290 11.15 5.17 -4.40
CA LEU A 290 9.77 5.64 -4.26
C LEU A 290 8.95 4.69 -3.37
N GLY A 291 7.94 5.23 -2.71
CA GLY A 291 6.95 4.48 -1.95
C GLY A 291 7.55 3.57 -0.87
N ASP A 292 7.05 2.35 -0.71
CA ASP A 292 7.51 1.41 0.32
C ASP A 292 9.00 1.07 0.22
N ALA A 293 9.63 1.21 -0.94
CA ALA A 293 11.06 1.06 -1.07
C ALA A 293 11.82 2.17 -0.34
N ALA A 294 11.28 3.38 -0.31
CA ALA A 294 11.84 4.56 0.34
C ALA A 294 11.44 4.69 1.82
N HIS A 295 10.14 4.50 2.14
CA HIS A 295 9.56 4.89 3.43
C HIS A 295 8.43 3.97 3.91
N LEU A 296 8.61 2.65 3.81
CA LEU A 296 7.62 1.68 4.30
C LEU A 296 7.08 2.07 5.68
N MET A 297 5.77 2.24 5.79
CA MET A 297 5.08 2.67 7.00
C MET A 297 3.87 1.78 7.30
N PRO A 298 3.31 1.82 8.54
CA PRO A 298 2.08 1.10 8.85
C PRO A 298 0.93 1.42 7.90
N PRO A 299 0.08 0.42 7.52
CA PRO A 299 -0.95 0.56 6.49
C PRO A 299 -2.20 1.29 7.01
N LEU A 300 -2.13 2.60 7.19
CA LEU A 300 -3.21 3.47 7.66
C LEU A 300 -3.57 4.55 6.62
N GLY A 301 -3.83 4.13 5.37
CA GLY A 301 -4.36 4.98 4.29
C GLY A 301 -3.30 5.79 3.52
N ALA A 302 -2.14 6.12 4.10
CA ALA A 302 -1.19 7.05 3.48
C ALA A 302 -0.25 6.44 2.43
N GLY A 303 0.23 5.20 2.65
CA GLY A 303 1.36 4.64 1.91
C GLY A 303 1.17 4.58 0.40
N ALA A 304 0.02 4.10 -0.07
CA ALA A 304 -0.27 4.01 -1.50
C ALA A 304 -0.49 5.39 -2.14
N ASN A 305 -1.12 6.31 -1.43
CA ASN A 305 -1.34 7.68 -1.86
C ASN A 305 -0.01 8.42 -2.09
N LEU A 306 0.92 8.31 -1.12
CA LEU A 306 2.26 8.87 -1.24
C LEU A 306 3.04 8.24 -2.38
N ALA A 307 2.99 6.91 -2.49
CA ALA A 307 3.68 6.17 -3.53
C ALA A 307 3.25 6.61 -4.94
N LEU A 308 1.94 6.81 -5.16
CA LEU A 308 1.39 7.33 -6.40
C LEU A 308 1.89 8.76 -6.68
N LEU A 309 1.76 9.64 -5.69
CA LEU A 309 2.13 11.04 -5.84
C LEU A 309 3.63 11.23 -6.12
N GLU A 310 4.47 10.50 -5.40
CA GLU A 310 5.93 10.52 -5.58
C GLU A 310 6.34 10.06 -6.97
N GLY A 311 5.74 8.97 -7.46
CA GLY A 311 5.95 8.51 -8.82
C GLY A 311 5.59 9.57 -9.85
N ALA A 312 4.41 10.18 -9.70
CA ALA A 312 3.92 11.20 -10.62
C ALA A 312 4.75 12.48 -10.58
N GLU A 313 5.10 12.98 -9.38
CA GLU A 313 5.89 14.21 -9.21
C GLU A 313 7.31 14.08 -9.74
N LEU A 314 7.99 12.95 -9.46
CA LEU A 314 9.33 12.72 -9.97
C LEU A 314 9.33 12.64 -11.51
N ALA A 315 8.37 11.92 -12.07
CA ALA A 315 8.24 11.78 -13.52
C ALA A 315 7.99 13.13 -14.21
N GLU A 316 7.05 13.93 -13.69
CA GLU A 316 6.77 15.27 -14.22
C GLU A 316 7.99 16.19 -14.14
N SER A 317 8.72 16.15 -12.99
CA SER A 317 9.93 16.95 -12.81
C SER A 317 11.04 16.56 -13.78
N LEU A 318 11.22 15.25 -14.05
CA LEU A 318 12.19 14.77 -15.03
C LEU A 318 11.78 15.12 -16.46
N ALA A 319 10.50 15.03 -16.78
CA ALA A 319 10.00 15.37 -18.13
C ALA A 319 10.10 16.87 -18.43
N ALA A 320 9.90 17.73 -17.45
CA ALA A 320 10.01 19.18 -17.57
C ALA A 320 11.45 19.68 -17.54
N GLY A 321 12.37 18.89 -16.98
CA GLY A 321 13.77 19.29 -16.76
C GLY A 321 14.58 19.36 -18.06
N THR A 322 15.38 20.44 -18.20
CA THR A 322 16.38 20.61 -19.28
C THR A 322 17.82 20.45 -18.77
N GLY A 323 17.96 20.22 -17.43
CA GLY A 323 19.23 20.09 -16.73
C GLY A 323 19.64 18.64 -16.47
N ASP A 324 20.56 18.49 -15.50
CA ASP A 324 21.01 17.18 -15.04
C ASP A 324 19.89 16.47 -14.28
N PRO A 325 19.49 15.24 -14.65
CA PRO A 325 18.51 14.44 -13.92
C PRO A 325 18.87 14.24 -12.44
N ASP A 326 20.15 14.15 -12.09
CA ASP A 326 20.60 13.98 -10.71
C ASP A 326 20.25 15.18 -9.81
N ASP A 327 20.33 16.41 -10.34
CA ASP A 327 19.88 17.60 -9.59
C ASP A 327 18.36 17.58 -9.35
N THR A 328 17.60 17.14 -10.35
CA THR A 328 16.13 16.96 -10.23
C THR A 328 15.80 15.93 -9.15
N VAL A 329 16.48 14.78 -9.19
CA VAL A 329 16.31 13.68 -8.20
C VAL A 329 16.65 14.17 -6.80
N ARG A 330 17.76 14.87 -6.59
CA ARG A 330 18.18 15.38 -5.29
C ARG A 330 17.14 16.30 -4.67
N VAL A 331 16.61 17.25 -5.44
CA VAL A 331 15.56 18.17 -4.99
C VAL A 331 14.26 17.41 -4.67
N PHE A 332 13.94 16.41 -5.45
CA PHE A 332 12.78 15.54 -5.21
C PHE A 332 12.96 14.74 -3.90
N GLU A 333 14.10 14.11 -3.66
CA GLU A 333 14.39 13.34 -2.45
C GLU A 333 14.18 14.15 -1.17
N GLU A 334 14.67 15.39 -1.10
CA GLU A 334 14.50 16.28 0.05
C GLU A 334 13.02 16.57 0.36
N ARG A 335 12.21 16.81 -0.66
CA ARG A 335 10.77 17.02 -0.51
C ARG A 335 10.04 15.75 -0.09
N MET A 336 10.37 14.62 -0.71
CA MET A 336 9.83 13.31 -0.39
C MET A 336 10.10 12.94 1.06
N TRP A 337 11.35 13.05 1.54
CA TRP A 337 11.72 12.71 2.92
C TRP A 337 10.94 13.52 3.94
N THR A 338 10.78 14.83 3.69
CA THR A 338 10.03 15.72 4.59
C THR A 338 8.58 15.29 4.70
N ARG A 339 7.93 14.99 3.58
CA ARG A 339 6.54 14.53 3.52
C ARG A 339 6.39 13.13 4.14
N ALA A 340 7.23 12.20 3.73
CA ALA A 340 7.20 10.82 4.22
C ALA A 340 7.39 10.73 5.74
N ALA A 341 8.29 11.53 6.32
CA ALA A 341 8.51 11.54 7.77
C ALA A 341 7.26 11.94 8.56
N ARG A 342 6.47 12.92 8.07
CA ARG A 342 5.22 13.33 8.71
C ARG A 342 4.20 12.19 8.72
N TRP A 343 4.00 11.56 7.56
CA TRP A 343 3.05 10.46 7.43
C TRP A 343 3.51 9.20 8.16
N ALA A 344 4.80 8.87 8.13
CA ALA A 344 5.34 7.74 8.89
C ALA A 344 5.18 7.94 10.40
N SER A 345 5.39 9.16 10.91
CA SER A 345 5.11 9.49 12.33
C SER A 345 3.64 9.29 12.66
N PHE A 346 2.74 9.82 11.83
CA PHE A 346 1.30 9.70 11.99
C PHE A 346 0.83 8.24 11.99
N THR A 347 1.24 7.45 10.98
CA THR A 347 0.81 6.05 10.84
C THR A 347 1.44 5.15 11.90
N THR A 348 2.66 5.43 12.37
CA THR A 348 3.30 4.69 13.47
C THR A 348 2.54 4.92 14.77
N ALA A 349 2.29 6.18 15.13
CA ALA A 349 1.50 6.53 16.31
C ALA A 349 0.05 6.01 16.21
N GLY A 350 -0.52 5.99 15.00
CA GLY A 350 -1.83 5.40 14.73
C GLY A 350 -1.86 3.91 15.02
N LEU A 351 -0.92 3.13 14.47
CA LEU A 351 -0.86 1.68 14.70
C LEU A 351 -0.71 1.35 16.19
N GLU A 352 0.11 2.10 16.91
CA GLU A 352 0.31 1.91 18.34
C GLU A 352 -1.00 2.09 19.13
N ARG A 353 -1.87 3.02 18.73
CA ARG A 353 -3.16 3.28 19.35
C ARG A 353 -4.24 2.29 18.94
N LEU A 354 -4.28 1.93 17.66
CA LEU A 354 -5.29 1.01 17.13
C LEU A 354 -5.14 -0.42 17.66
N VAL A 355 -3.89 -0.85 17.91
CA VAL A 355 -3.60 -2.18 18.49
C VAL A 355 -2.92 -2.01 19.85
N SER A 356 -3.61 -1.34 20.76
CA SER A 356 -3.14 -0.91 22.08
C SER A 356 -3.75 -1.78 23.20
N PRO A 357 -3.14 -1.83 24.39
CA PRO A 357 -3.75 -2.42 25.56
C PRO A 357 -4.98 -1.62 26.04
N ASP A 358 -5.16 -0.39 25.59
CA ASP A 358 -6.33 0.46 25.89
C ASP A 358 -7.16 0.68 24.61
N PRO A 359 -8.31 0.00 24.45
CA PRO A 359 -9.18 0.19 23.29
C PRO A 359 -9.75 1.60 23.14
N ALA A 360 -9.87 2.38 24.24
CA ALA A 360 -10.33 3.75 24.17
C ALA A 360 -9.35 4.66 23.41
N ALA A 361 -8.05 4.30 23.39
CA ALA A 361 -7.05 5.02 22.62
C ALA A 361 -7.32 4.97 21.12
N ALA A 362 -7.91 3.88 20.60
CA ALA A 362 -8.32 3.76 19.22
C ALA A 362 -9.47 4.71 18.89
N LEU A 363 -10.51 4.77 19.73
CA LEU A 363 -11.64 5.68 19.55
C LEU A 363 -11.19 7.14 19.59
N ALA A 364 -10.33 7.50 20.55
CA ALA A 364 -9.80 8.85 20.68
C ALA A 364 -8.96 9.28 19.46
N LEU A 365 -8.41 8.34 18.70
CA LEU A 365 -7.74 8.63 17.44
C LEU A 365 -8.73 9.19 16.41
N PHE A 366 -9.86 8.53 16.21
CA PHE A 366 -10.88 8.95 15.25
C PHE A 366 -11.61 10.25 15.63
N ASP A 367 -11.66 10.59 16.92
CA ASP A 367 -12.26 11.84 17.38
C ASP A 367 -11.32 13.06 17.21
N ARG A 368 -10.01 12.87 16.99
CA ARG A 368 -8.99 13.93 17.02
C ARG A 368 -8.21 14.10 15.72
N VAL A 369 -8.32 13.15 14.81
CA VAL A 369 -7.36 13.09 13.69
C VAL A 369 -7.91 13.79 12.46
N GLN A 370 -7.28 14.93 12.14
CA GLN A 370 -7.15 15.37 10.76
C GLN A 370 -5.81 14.82 10.23
N PRO A 371 -5.79 14.11 9.09
CA PRO A 371 -4.55 13.67 8.47
C PRO A 371 -3.68 14.89 8.12
N PRO A 372 -2.35 14.76 8.12
CA PRO A 372 -1.46 15.85 7.73
C PRO A 372 -1.75 16.23 6.27
N GLY A 373 -1.98 17.53 6.06
CA GLY A 373 -2.18 18.11 4.74
C GLY A 373 -0.89 18.10 3.88
#